data_9d00fd326e9d9c42328165e6fb412faf
#
_entry.id   9d00fd326e9d9c42328165e6fb412faf
#
_cell.length_a   1.000
_cell.length_b   1.000
_cell.length_c   1.000
_cell.angle_alpha   90.00
_cell.angle_beta   90.00
_cell.angle_gamma   90.00
#
_symmetry.space_group_name_H-M   'P 1'
#
loop_
_entity.id
_entity.type
_entity.pdbx_description
1 polymer ?
#
loop_
_entity_poly.entity_id
_entity_poly.type
_entity_poly.pdbx_seq_one_letter_code
_entity_poly.pdbx_strand_id
1 'polypeptide(L)'
;MVWFHPMTQLSQTAAPRRAPSLHALFVVSMIDVLGFGVLIPLVPYIAHRFGAGPSLTTAILGSYSLCQLLAAPFWGRLSDRYGRRPILMSSLLGACLSYVLLGLASSLWMVIASRMLAGFMAGNLAAAFAYASDVSTPATRARSMGMVGAAIGIGFMLGIPIGGILAGDQAQSANFLWPAVTSAGLSLLALALVKYFLPESRVQHPASEPSTPRSGPLQLLRRRPRLMFIASAALLVTTAQGILESTFALWALSRFGAGPRTVAFALFGAALVAVVMQGGLVRVLAPRLGERRLALAGICSYVLGLLFVGLAGNSLAAAAVGLLFCGAGMGAFSPSASALASRQSRGNDRGAVMGTYQAATSLARVIGPFVSGPVFALWGANSPFLAAACITAPAALLIWRSQDLGTADVESAAG
;
A
#
# COMPACT_ATOMS: atom_id res chain seq x y z
N MET A 1 -37.74 -52.35 37.41
CA MET A 1 -37.75 -50.94 37.91
C MET A 1 -36.46 -50.29 37.41
N VAL A 2 -36.54 -49.56 36.29
CA VAL A 2 -35.39 -48.87 35.70
C VAL A 2 -35.64 -47.38 35.89
N TRP A 3 -34.81 -46.73 36.67
CA TRP A 3 -34.86 -45.28 36.90
C TRP A 3 -34.20 -44.53 35.76
N PHE A 4 -34.99 -43.83 34.96
CA PHE A 4 -34.49 -42.81 34.02
C PHE A 4 -34.13 -41.54 34.78
N HIS A 5 -32.85 -41.13 34.72
CA HIS A 5 -32.44 -39.78 35.10
C HIS A 5 -32.54 -38.88 33.86
N PRO A 6 -33.27 -37.76 33.89
CA PRO A 6 -33.20 -36.77 32.85
C PRO A 6 -31.88 -35.98 32.97
N MET A 7 -31.00 -36.12 32.01
CA MET A 7 -29.85 -35.19 31.84
C MET A 7 -30.40 -33.81 31.50
N THR A 8 -30.41 -32.91 32.47
CA THR A 8 -30.64 -31.48 32.27
C THR A 8 -29.45 -30.92 31.49
N GLN A 9 -29.62 -30.77 30.19
CA GLN A 9 -28.69 -29.97 29.37
C GLN A 9 -28.81 -28.52 29.86
N LEU A 10 -27.82 -28.06 30.65
CA LEU A 10 -27.58 -26.65 30.87
C LEU A 10 -27.21 -26.00 29.53
N SER A 11 -28.22 -25.45 28.87
CA SER A 11 -28.06 -24.53 27.77
C SER A 11 -27.25 -23.32 28.27
N GLN A 12 -25.95 -23.35 28.09
CA GLN A 12 -25.14 -22.16 28.20
C GLN A 12 -25.63 -21.16 27.15
N THR A 13 -26.42 -20.20 27.62
CA THR A 13 -26.78 -19.01 26.82
C THR A 13 -25.50 -18.22 26.53
N ALA A 14 -24.80 -18.59 25.44
CA ALA A 14 -23.73 -17.79 24.92
C ALA A 14 -24.33 -16.43 24.54
N ALA A 15 -23.82 -15.36 25.18
CA ALA A 15 -24.20 -14.00 24.85
C ALA A 15 -24.15 -13.82 23.30
N PRO A 16 -25.09 -13.09 22.68
CA PRO A 16 -25.20 -12.97 21.25
C PRO A 16 -23.87 -12.43 20.72
N ARG A 17 -23.10 -13.27 20.03
CA ARG A 17 -21.89 -12.84 19.30
C ARG A 17 -22.33 -11.85 18.26
N ARG A 18 -21.90 -10.59 18.38
CA ARG A 18 -22.15 -9.56 17.37
C ARG A 18 -21.72 -10.09 16.02
N ALA A 19 -22.58 -9.94 15.00
CA ALA A 19 -22.25 -10.36 13.64
C ALA A 19 -21.04 -9.58 13.13
N PRO A 20 -20.08 -10.22 12.44
CA PRO A 20 -18.93 -9.56 11.84
C PRO A 20 -19.38 -8.47 10.88
N SER A 21 -18.87 -7.23 11.02
CA SER A 21 -19.27 -6.09 10.21
C SER A 21 -18.15 -5.63 9.29
N LEU A 22 -18.34 -5.80 7.98
CA LEU A 22 -17.45 -5.24 6.95
C LEU A 22 -17.41 -3.71 6.96
N HIS A 23 -18.50 -3.05 7.36
CA HIS A 23 -18.54 -1.59 7.47
C HIS A 23 -17.65 -1.09 8.62
N ALA A 24 -17.65 -1.78 9.76
CA ALA A 24 -16.76 -1.45 10.86
C ALA A 24 -15.27 -1.63 10.44
N LEU A 25 -14.96 -2.70 9.73
CA LEU A 25 -13.62 -2.92 9.19
C LEU A 25 -13.21 -1.83 8.19
N PHE A 26 -14.14 -1.40 7.31
CA PHE A 26 -13.91 -0.30 6.38
C PHE A 26 -13.52 0.98 7.11
N VAL A 27 -14.30 1.39 8.12
CA VAL A 27 -14.06 2.61 8.89
C VAL A 27 -12.74 2.52 9.66
N VAL A 28 -12.46 1.39 10.31
CA VAL A 28 -11.19 1.16 11.01
C VAL A 28 -10.00 1.27 10.07
N SER A 29 -10.03 0.58 8.92
CA SER A 29 -8.94 0.62 7.96
C SER A 29 -8.75 2.01 7.35
N MET A 30 -9.84 2.74 7.11
CA MET A 30 -9.79 4.09 6.59
C MET A 30 -9.13 5.06 7.59
N ILE A 31 -9.54 5.00 8.87
CA ILE A 31 -9.00 5.88 9.93
C ILE A 31 -7.52 5.58 10.19
N ASP A 32 -7.14 4.31 10.22
CA ASP A 32 -5.75 3.90 10.42
C ASP A 32 -4.84 4.42 9.30
N VAL A 33 -5.23 4.20 8.05
CA VAL A 33 -4.45 4.66 6.89
C VAL A 33 -4.48 6.19 6.74
N LEU A 34 -5.57 6.84 7.19
CA LEU A 34 -5.63 8.30 7.28
C LEU A 34 -4.55 8.83 8.22
N GLY A 35 -4.40 8.23 9.42
CA GLY A 35 -3.32 8.59 10.37
C GLY A 35 -1.92 8.40 9.78
N PHE A 36 -1.70 7.35 9.01
CA PHE A 36 -0.45 7.14 8.27
C PHE A 36 -0.24 8.20 7.18
N GLY A 37 -1.29 8.53 6.42
CA GLY A 37 -1.27 9.54 5.35
C GLY A 37 -0.91 10.94 5.83
N VAL A 38 -1.34 11.32 7.05
CA VAL A 38 -1.01 12.60 7.69
C VAL A 38 0.50 12.82 7.78
N LEU A 39 1.29 11.77 8.03
CA LEU A 39 2.72 11.90 8.31
C LEU A 39 3.61 11.73 7.08
N ILE A 40 3.13 11.09 6.02
CA ILE A 40 3.96 10.79 4.83
C ILE A 40 4.65 12.02 4.24
N PRO A 41 3.94 13.13 3.93
CA PRO A 41 4.59 14.28 3.32
C PRO A 41 5.54 15.01 4.27
N LEU A 42 5.50 14.70 5.58
CA LEU A 42 6.22 15.44 6.61
C LEU A 42 7.59 14.83 6.96
N VAL A 43 7.72 13.51 6.80
CA VAL A 43 8.96 12.80 7.17
C VAL A 43 10.21 13.40 6.52
N PRO A 44 10.21 13.82 5.23
CA PRO A 44 11.36 14.48 4.63
C PRO A 44 11.73 15.79 5.31
N TYR A 45 10.75 16.59 5.72
CA TYR A 45 11.00 17.86 6.43
C TYR A 45 11.54 17.62 7.84
N ILE A 46 11.01 16.63 8.56
CA ILE A 46 11.50 16.25 9.88
C ILE A 46 12.97 15.78 9.78
N ALA A 47 13.27 14.90 8.83
CA ALA A 47 14.62 14.40 8.62
C ALA A 47 15.60 15.54 8.25
N HIS A 48 15.19 16.43 7.35
CA HIS A 48 15.96 17.61 6.96
C HIS A 48 16.24 18.56 8.14
N ARG A 49 15.27 18.77 9.04
CA ARG A 49 15.44 19.58 10.26
C ARG A 49 16.54 19.03 11.16
N PHE A 50 16.76 17.73 11.19
CA PHE A 50 17.84 17.07 11.93
C PHE A 50 19.12 16.89 11.10
N GLY A 51 19.26 17.60 9.97
CA GLY A 51 20.47 17.60 9.15
C GLY A 51 20.63 16.39 8.25
N ALA A 52 19.57 15.59 8.03
CA ALA A 52 19.64 14.47 7.11
C ALA A 52 19.74 14.96 5.66
N GLY A 53 20.77 14.49 4.95
CA GLY A 53 20.88 14.66 3.50
C GLY A 53 19.85 13.80 2.73
N PRO A 54 19.74 13.96 1.39
CA PRO A 54 18.75 13.28 0.58
C PRO A 54 18.79 11.75 0.70
N SER A 55 19.99 11.16 0.66
CA SER A 55 20.15 9.69 0.77
C SER A 55 19.64 9.12 2.09
N LEU A 56 19.93 9.83 3.19
CA LEU A 56 19.49 9.38 4.51
C LEU A 56 17.99 9.59 4.70
N THR A 57 17.45 10.71 4.20
CA THR A 57 16.00 10.99 4.25
C THR A 57 15.18 9.93 3.53
N THR A 58 15.58 9.56 2.31
CA THR A 58 14.87 8.51 1.55
C THR A 58 15.09 7.12 2.15
N ALA A 59 16.27 6.84 2.73
CA ALA A 59 16.51 5.60 3.47
C ALA A 59 15.61 5.48 4.71
N ILE A 60 15.32 6.59 5.41
CA ILE A 60 14.36 6.62 6.52
C ILE A 60 12.95 6.23 6.05
N LEU A 61 12.52 6.72 4.89
CA LEU A 61 11.25 6.30 4.29
C LEU A 61 11.28 4.83 3.86
N GLY A 62 12.40 4.39 3.26
CA GLY A 62 12.61 3.01 2.85
C GLY A 62 12.65 2.02 4.04
N SER A 63 13.15 2.46 5.20
CA SER A 63 13.23 1.62 6.41
C SER A 63 11.85 1.19 6.90
N TYR A 64 10.82 2.03 6.76
CA TYR A 64 9.43 1.64 7.01
C TYR A 64 9.01 0.47 6.12
N SER A 65 9.21 0.58 4.81
CA SER A 65 8.82 -0.45 3.84
C SER A 65 9.63 -1.74 4.02
N LEU A 66 10.90 -1.63 4.38
CA LEU A 66 11.76 -2.77 4.68
C LEU A 66 11.26 -3.51 5.92
N CYS A 67 11.01 -2.80 7.01
CA CYS A 67 10.49 -3.41 8.24
C CYS A 67 9.10 -4.02 8.00
N GLN A 68 8.22 -3.38 7.22
CA GLN A 68 6.93 -3.92 6.84
C GLN A 68 7.06 -5.23 6.06
N LEU A 69 7.97 -5.28 5.07
CA LEU A 69 8.21 -6.48 4.26
C LEU A 69 8.70 -7.65 5.13
N LEU A 70 9.65 -7.39 6.03
CA LEU A 70 10.20 -8.40 6.93
C LEU A 70 9.20 -8.85 8.01
N ALA A 71 8.36 -7.94 8.49
CA ALA A 71 7.36 -8.23 9.52
C ALA A 71 6.11 -8.94 8.98
N ALA A 72 5.79 -8.80 7.69
CA ALA A 72 4.56 -9.35 7.11
C ALA A 72 4.36 -10.86 7.34
N PRO A 73 5.38 -11.75 7.17
CA PRO A 73 5.21 -13.17 7.46
C PRO A 73 5.02 -13.47 8.96
N PHE A 74 5.64 -12.67 9.83
CA PHE A 74 5.50 -12.80 11.28
C PHE A 74 4.07 -12.47 11.71
N TRP A 75 3.55 -11.30 11.31
CA TRP A 75 2.19 -10.88 11.61
C TRP A 75 1.14 -11.79 10.98
N GLY A 76 1.38 -12.30 9.77
CA GLY A 76 0.49 -13.27 9.13
C GLY A 76 0.31 -14.53 9.98
N ARG A 77 1.43 -15.18 10.39
CA ARG A 77 1.40 -16.37 11.24
C ARG A 77 0.76 -16.10 12.60
N LEU A 78 1.08 -14.95 13.20
CA LEU A 78 0.55 -14.56 14.49
C LEU A 78 -0.97 -14.34 14.41
N SER A 79 -1.44 -13.72 13.32
CA SER A 79 -2.86 -13.51 13.03
C SER A 79 -3.61 -14.83 12.81
N ASP A 80 -2.96 -15.81 12.18
CA ASP A 80 -3.52 -17.16 12.02
C ASP A 80 -3.59 -17.93 13.35
N ARG A 81 -2.65 -17.69 14.26
CA ARG A 81 -2.58 -18.39 15.55
C ARG A 81 -3.47 -17.76 16.62
N TYR A 82 -3.43 -16.45 16.78
CA TYR A 82 -4.09 -15.73 17.88
C TYR A 82 -5.42 -15.08 17.50
N GLY A 83 -5.73 -15.04 16.21
CA GLY A 83 -6.93 -14.38 15.68
C GLY A 83 -6.65 -13.03 15.04
N ARG A 84 -7.62 -12.53 14.28
CA ARG A 84 -7.47 -11.29 13.50
C ARG A 84 -7.56 -10.04 14.39
N ARG A 85 -8.51 -10.04 15.32
CA ARG A 85 -8.77 -8.90 16.20
C ARG A 85 -7.60 -8.52 17.12
N PRO A 86 -6.95 -9.45 17.87
CA PRO A 86 -5.79 -9.11 18.69
C PRO A 86 -4.64 -8.52 17.90
N ILE A 87 -4.41 -9.02 16.68
CA ILE A 87 -3.35 -8.51 15.79
C ILE A 87 -3.65 -7.11 15.29
N LEU A 88 -4.90 -6.83 14.89
CA LEU A 88 -5.32 -5.46 14.56
C LEU A 88 -5.10 -4.51 15.73
N MET A 89 -5.46 -4.92 16.94
CA MET A 89 -5.30 -4.09 18.14
C MET A 89 -3.84 -3.83 18.49
N SER A 90 -2.98 -4.85 18.47
CA SER A 90 -1.54 -4.70 18.76
C SER A 90 -0.83 -3.84 17.72
N SER A 91 -1.19 -4.00 16.46
CA SER A 91 -0.67 -3.22 15.33
C SER A 91 -1.04 -1.73 15.46
N LEU A 92 -2.32 -1.42 15.76
CA LEU A 92 -2.79 -0.05 15.97
C LEU A 92 -2.15 0.60 17.20
N LEU A 93 -1.97 -0.14 18.29
CA LEU A 93 -1.26 0.36 19.46
C LEU A 93 0.21 0.68 19.14
N GLY A 94 0.88 -0.21 18.42
CA GLY A 94 2.26 0.01 17.96
C GLY A 94 2.38 1.18 16.99
N ALA A 95 1.40 1.38 16.10
CA ALA A 95 1.33 2.56 15.23
C ALA A 95 1.18 3.85 16.06
N CYS A 96 0.27 3.86 17.04
CA CYS A 96 0.13 4.99 17.98
C CYS A 96 1.45 5.33 18.67
N LEU A 97 2.14 4.34 19.25
CA LEU A 97 3.44 4.53 19.90
C LEU A 97 4.49 5.08 18.94
N SER A 98 4.52 4.60 17.69
CA SER A 98 5.44 5.11 16.68
C SER A 98 5.18 6.58 16.33
N TYR A 99 3.91 7.00 16.27
CA TYR A 99 3.55 8.39 15.99
C TYR A 99 3.87 9.31 17.16
N VAL A 100 3.64 8.86 18.39
CA VAL A 100 4.07 9.60 19.60
C VAL A 100 5.60 9.76 19.59
N LEU A 101 6.34 8.68 19.32
CA LEU A 101 7.80 8.72 19.24
C LEU A 101 8.27 9.70 18.16
N LEU A 102 7.59 9.76 17.00
CA LEU A 102 7.91 10.72 15.96
C LEU A 102 7.62 12.17 16.37
N GLY A 103 6.48 12.41 17.00
CA GLY A 103 6.08 13.75 17.47
C GLY A 103 6.99 14.32 18.55
N LEU A 104 7.57 13.46 19.37
CA LEU A 104 8.52 13.80 20.44
C LEU A 104 9.98 13.68 20.00
N ALA A 105 10.25 13.45 18.70
CA ALA A 105 11.60 13.24 18.22
C ALA A 105 12.48 14.47 18.47
N SER A 106 13.54 14.27 19.24
CA SER A 106 14.60 15.25 19.52
C SER A 106 15.91 14.94 18.78
N SER A 107 15.97 13.82 18.09
CA SER A 107 17.14 13.37 17.33
C SER A 107 16.74 12.58 16.09
N LEU A 108 17.66 12.52 15.12
CA LEU A 108 17.46 11.73 13.90
C LEU A 108 17.24 10.24 14.19
N TRP A 109 17.89 9.70 15.21
CA TRP A 109 17.72 8.30 15.62
C TRP A 109 16.30 8.01 16.11
N MET A 110 15.64 8.94 16.78
CA MET A 110 14.23 8.80 17.15
C MET A 110 13.32 8.77 15.92
N VAL A 111 13.62 9.57 14.89
CA VAL A 111 12.88 9.55 13.62
C VAL A 111 13.05 8.18 12.95
N ILE A 112 14.27 7.67 12.85
CA ILE A 112 14.56 6.33 12.29
C ILE A 112 13.82 5.26 13.08
N ALA A 113 13.96 5.24 14.40
CA ALA A 113 13.31 4.26 15.26
C ALA A 113 11.78 4.29 15.13
N SER A 114 11.19 5.48 15.05
CA SER A 114 9.74 5.62 14.84
C SER A 114 9.29 5.04 13.50
N ARG A 115 10.06 5.25 12.42
CA ARG A 115 9.73 4.71 11.09
C ARG A 115 9.89 3.20 11.03
N MET A 116 10.95 2.67 11.63
CA MET A 116 11.14 1.21 11.73
C MET A 116 10.05 0.56 12.58
N LEU A 117 9.70 1.16 13.72
CA LEU A 117 8.61 0.67 14.56
C LEU A 117 7.26 0.71 13.81
N ALA A 118 6.94 1.82 13.14
CA ALA A 118 5.73 1.94 12.34
C ALA A 118 5.67 0.86 11.25
N GLY A 119 6.78 0.63 10.54
CA GLY A 119 6.88 -0.39 9.50
C GLY A 119 6.71 -1.80 10.08
N PHE A 120 7.37 -2.11 11.20
CA PHE A 120 7.22 -3.41 11.85
C PHE A 120 5.78 -3.64 12.33
N MET A 121 5.11 -2.61 12.84
CA MET A 121 3.73 -2.68 13.30
C MET A 121 2.68 -2.60 12.19
N ALA A 122 3.04 -2.40 10.95
CA ALA A 122 2.11 -2.33 9.79
C ALA A 122 1.52 -3.71 9.38
N GLY A 123 1.42 -4.64 10.32
CA GLY A 123 0.78 -5.95 10.12
C GLY A 123 -0.75 -5.91 10.05
N ASN A 124 -1.37 -4.81 10.48
CA ASN A 124 -2.81 -4.57 10.47
C ASN A 124 -3.43 -4.73 9.07
N LEU A 125 -2.72 -4.31 8.03
CA LEU A 125 -3.20 -4.39 6.66
C LEU A 125 -3.45 -5.84 6.22
N ALA A 126 -2.49 -6.73 6.50
CA ALA A 126 -2.64 -8.16 6.20
C ALA A 126 -3.80 -8.76 7.02
N ALA A 127 -3.92 -8.41 8.31
CA ALA A 127 -4.99 -8.85 9.18
C ALA A 127 -6.37 -8.33 8.74
N ALA A 128 -6.45 -7.08 8.22
CA ALA A 128 -7.69 -6.50 7.68
C ALA A 128 -8.18 -7.25 6.43
N PHE A 129 -7.27 -7.55 5.49
CA PHE A 129 -7.61 -8.36 4.32
C PHE A 129 -7.99 -9.79 4.70
N ALA A 130 -7.31 -10.40 5.68
CA ALA A 130 -7.66 -11.72 6.19
C ALA A 130 -9.04 -11.69 6.84
N TYR A 131 -9.33 -10.71 7.70
CA TYR A 131 -10.66 -10.52 8.31
C TYR A 131 -11.75 -10.39 7.23
N ALA A 132 -11.55 -9.53 6.23
CA ALA A 132 -12.50 -9.36 5.13
C ALA A 132 -12.75 -10.68 4.38
N SER A 133 -11.72 -11.50 4.20
CA SER A 133 -11.83 -12.82 3.59
C SER A 133 -12.63 -13.78 4.45
N ASP A 134 -12.37 -13.80 5.78
CA ASP A 134 -13.00 -14.73 6.74
C ASP A 134 -14.51 -14.49 6.86
N VAL A 135 -14.95 -13.22 6.77
CA VAL A 135 -16.37 -12.85 6.91
C VAL A 135 -17.14 -12.83 5.57
N SER A 136 -16.48 -13.23 4.47
CA SER A 136 -17.05 -13.18 3.13
C SER A 136 -17.29 -14.58 2.57
N THR A 137 -18.36 -14.74 1.80
CA THR A 137 -18.57 -15.93 0.98
C THR A 137 -17.68 -15.90 -0.27
N PRO A 138 -17.43 -17.04 -0.96
CA PRO A 138 -16.70 -17.05 -2.22
C PRO A 138 -17.23 -16.04 -3.26
N ALA A 139 -18.55 -15.84 -3.31
CA ALA A 139 -19.21 -14.92 -4.24
C ALA A 139 -18.98 -13.43 -3.86
N THR A 140 -18.89 -13.10 -2.57
CA THR A 140 -18.77 -11.71 -2.08
C THR A 140 -17.33 -11.30 -1.76
N ARG A 141 -16.40 -12.25 -1.70
CA ARG A 141 -15.00 -12.02 -1.27
C ARG A 141 -14.29 -10.92 -2.06
N ALA A 142 -14.46 -10.90 -3.39
CA ALA A 142 -13.85 -9.85 -4.23
C ALA A 142 -14.37 -8.44 -3.87
N ARG A 143 -15.68 -8.32 -3.58
CA ARG A 143 -16.30 -7.06 -3.15
C ARG A 143 -15.75 -6.62 -1.79
N SER A 144 -15.64 -7.53 -0.83
CA SER A 144 -15.13 -7.23 0.51
C SER A 144 -13.66 -6.80 0.51
N MET A 145 -12.82 -7.48 -0.29
CA MET A 145 -11.44 -7.07 -0.51
C MET A 145 -11.34 -5.70 -1.17
N GLY A 146 -12.22 -5.43 -2.15
CA GLY A 146 -12.33 -4.12 -2.79
C GLY A 146 -12.72 -3.00 -1.82
N MET A 147 -13.59 -3.28 -0.84
CA MET A 147 -13.95 -2.33 0.21
C MET A 147 -12.76 -1.96 1.09
N VAL A 148 -11.96 -2.94 1.51
CA VAL A 148 -10.72 -2.66 2.28
C VAL A 148 -9.75 -1.83 1.45
N GLY A 149 -9.55 -2.18 0.17
CA GLY A 149 -8.72 -1.39 -0.74
C GLY A 149 -9.21 0.05 -0.92
N ALA A 150 -10.53 0.26 -1.03
CA ALA A 150 -11.13 1.58 -1.12
C ALA A 150 -10.95 2.38 0.19
N ALA A 151 -11.10 1.74 1.35
CA ALA A 151 -10.85 2.38 2.65
C ALA A 151 -9.41 2.88 2.76
N ILE A 152 -8.43 2.07 2.32
CA ILE A 152 -7.01 2.43 2.28
C ILE A 152 -6.78 3.62 1.35
N GLY A 153 -7.32 3.59 0.13
CA GLY A 153 -7.17 4.69 -0.84
C GLY A 153 -7.76 6.00 -0.35
N ILE A 154 -8.97 5.98 0.20
CA ILE A 154 -9.65 7.16 0.75
C ILE A 154 -8.91 7.69 1.98
N GLY A 155 -8.52 6.80 2.91
CA GLY A 155 -7.77 7.19 4.11
C GLY A 155 -6.45 7.87 3.75
N PHE A 156 -5.67 7.29 2.84
CA PHE A 156 -4.43 7.87 2.35
C PHE A 156 -4.63 9.23 1.68
N MET A 157 -5.61 9.32 0.78
CA MET A 157 -5.95 10.56 0.08
C MET A 157 -6.33 11.68 1.04
N LEU A 158 -7.18 11.41 2.05
CA LEU A 158 -7.62 12.43 3.01
C LEU A 158 -6.55 12.77 4.05
N GLY A 159 -5.68 11.82 4.42
CA GLY A 159 -4.63 12.04 5.41
C GLY A 159 -3.58 13.05 4.94
N ILE A 160 -3.18 13.00 3.68
CA ILE A 160 -2.13 13.86 3.12
C ILE A 160 -2.41 15.35 3.31
N PRO A 161 -3.55 15.92 2.89
CA PRO A 161 -3.81 17.34 3.06
C PRO A 161 -4.00 17.74 4.53
N ILE A 162 -4.55 16.87 5.37
CA ILE A 162 -4.67 17.12 6.82
C ILE A 162 -3.27 17.31 7.42
N GLY A 163 -2.32 16.45 7.07
CA GLY A 163 -0.94 16.56 7.51
C GLY A 163 -0.29 17.89 7.10
N GLY A 164 -0.46 18.26 5.84
CA GLY A 164 0.06 19.53 5.32
C GLY A 164 -0.54 20.76 6.00
N ILE A 165 -1.85 20.77 6.24
CA ILE A 165 -2.53 21.87 6.94
C ILE A 165 -2.02 22.00 8.37
N LEU A 166 -1.89 20.89 9.10
CA LEU A 166 -1.43 20.88 10.49
C LEU A 166 0.06 21.26 10.63
N ALA A 167 0.88 20.94 9.63
CA ALA A 167 2.31 21.27 9.64
C ALA A 167 2.59 22.74 9.25
N GLY A 168 1.72 23.37 8.44
CA GLY A 168 1.85 24.75 8.00
C GLY A 168 2.58 24.92 6.67
N ASP A 169 2.73 26.18 6.24
CA ASP A 169 3.23 26.55 4.92
C ASP A 169 4.76 26.66 4.83
N GLN A 170 5.42 26.97 5.95
CA GLN A 170 6.85 27.25 5.97
C GLN A 170 7.65 26.02 6.42
N ALA A 171 8.62 25.62 5.62
CA ALA A 171 9.46 24.46 5.92
C ALA A 171 10.26 24.62 7.22
N GLN A 172 10.76 25.84 7.52
CA GLN A 172 11.59 26.15 8.69
C GLN A 172 10.79 26.14 10.00
N SER A 173 9.54 26.62 9.98
CA SER A 173 8.65 26.70 11.15
C SER A 173 7.59 25.60 11.18
N ALA A 174 7.73 24.56 10.34
CA ALA A 174 6.77 23.48 10.27
C ALA A 174 6.55 22.80 11.62
N ASN A 175 5.30 22.67 12.01
CA ASN A 175 4.93 21.99 13.24
C ASN A 175 4.73 20.50 12.96
N PHE A 176 5.48 19.66 13.64
CA PHE A 176 5.39 18.20 13.47
C PHE A 176 4.65 17.52 14.63
N LEU A 177 4.45 18.23 15.74
CA LEU A 177 3.77 17.69 16.90
C LEU A 177 2.27 17.47 16.62
N TRP A 178 1.57 18.48 16.07
CA TRP A 178 0.14 18.37 15.81
C TRP A 178 -0.22 17.25 14.81
N PRO A 179 0.48 17.10 13.67
CA PRO A 179 0.28 15.96 12.79
C PRO A 179 0.50 14.62 13.49
N ALA A 180 1.53 14.51 14.32
CA ALA A 180 1.85 13.28 15.05
C ALA A 180 0.79 12.96 16.11
N VAL A 181 0.34 13.95 16.89
CA VAL A 181 -0.75 13.80 17.88
C VAL A 181 -2.05 13.40 17.18
N THR A 182 -2.36 14.02 16.05
CA THR A 182 -3.55 13.66 15.25
C THR A 182 -3.47 12.22 14.77
N SER A 183 -2.32 11.79 14.23
CA SER A 183 -2.12 10.40 13.79
C SER A 183 -2.22 9.41 14.96
N ALA A 184 -1.64 9.72 16.11
CA ALA A 184 -1.73 8.90 17.31
C ALA A 184 -3.18 8.80 17.81
N GLY A 185 -3.92 9.93 17.82
CA GLY A 185 -5.33 9.97 18.19
C GLY A 185 -6.22 9.15 17.25
N LEU A 186 -5.96 9.22 15.94
CA LEU A 186 -6.66 8.40 14.94
C LEU A 186 -6.37 6.90 15.14
N SER A 187 -5.13 6.52 15.45
CA SER A 187 -4.80 5.13 15.76
C SER A 187 -5.48 4.63 17.04
N LEU A 188 -5.58 5.48 18.09
CA LEU A 188 -6.33 5.16 19.29
C LEU A 188 -7.83 5.04 19.02
N LEU A 189 -8.38 5.92 18.18
CA LEU A 189 -9.79 5.84 17.75
C LEU A 189 -10.03 4.54 16.97
N ALA A 190 -9.17 4.18 16.01
CA ALA A 190 -9.26 2.92 15.30
C ALA A 190 -9.15 1.72 16.26
N LEU A 191 -8.24 1.77 17.24
CA LEU A 191 -8.11 0.75 18.29
C LEU A 191 -9.39 0.61 19.11
N ALA A 192 -10.00 1.71 19.53
CA ALA A 192 -11.28 1.71 20.22
C ALA A 192 -12.40 1.09 19.37
N LEU A 193 -12.47 1.47 18.08
CA LEU A 193 -13.45 0.91 17.15
C LEU A 193 -13.26 -0.61 16.97
N VAL A 194 -12.02 -1.10 16.86
CA VAL A 194 -11.74 -2.55 16.83
C VAL A 194 -12.20 -3.20 18.13
N LYS A 195 -11.86 -2.59 19.27
CA LYS A 195 -12.22 -3.15 20.58
C LYS A 195 -13.73 -3.28 20.78
N TYR A 196 -14.51 -2.29 20.36
CA TYR A 196 -15.94 -2.25 20.67
C TYR A 196 -16.84 -2.79 19.55
N PHE A 197 -16.42 -2.68 18.28
CA PHE A 197 -17.28 -2.97 17.14
C PHE A 197 -16.82 -4.15 16.27
N LEU A 198 -15.56 -4.61 16.40
CA LEU A 198 -15.06 -5.68 15.58
C LEU A 198 -14.97 -6.99 16.39
N PRO A 199 -15.90 -7.95 16.21
CA PRO A 199 -15.79 -9.26 16.82
C PRO A 199 -14.64 -10.05 16.20
N GLU A 200 -14.17 -11.10 16.86
CA GLU A 200 -13.18 -12.01 16.28
C GLU A 200 -13.81 -12.76 15.10
N SER A 201 -13.11 -12.73 13.95
CA SER A 201 -13.60 -13.38 12.72
C SER A 201 -13.07 -14.79 12.52
N ARG A 202 -12.07 -15.18 13.32
CA ARG A 202 -11.44 -16.49 13.18
C ARG A 202 -12.48 -17.59 13.38
N VAL A 203 -12.87 -18.23 12.29
CA VAL A 203 -13.53 -19.54 12.34
C VAL A 203 -12.42 -20.55 12.62
N GLN A 204 -12.53 -21.30 13.73
CA GLN A 204 -11.67 -22.47 13.96
C GLN A 204 -12.00 -23.49 12.87
N HIS A 205 -11.33 -23.40 11.74
CA HIS A 205 -11.31 -24.52 10.82
C HIS A 205 -10.47 -25.62 11.49
N PRO A 206 -10.99 -26.84 11.59
CA PRO A 206 -10.15 -28.00 11.93
C PRO A 206 -8.94 -27.93 10.99
N ALA A 207 -7.76 -28.21 11.51
CA ALA A 207 -6.50 -28.13 10.79
C ALA A 207 -6.71 -28.69 9.37
N SER A 208 -6.78 -27.80 8.39
CA SER A 208 -6.88 -28.17 6.99
C SER A 208 -5.69 -29.09 6.71
N GLU A 209 -5.95 -30.22 6.04
CA GLU A 209 -4.93 -31.15 5.59
C GLU A 209 -3.68 -30.42 5.09
N PRO A 210 -2.49 -30.95 5.30
CA PRO A 210 -1.25 -30.29 4.89
C PRO A 210 -1.36 -29.92 3.41
N SER A 211 -1.55 -28.64 3.16
CA SER A 211 -1.59 -28.09 1.80
C SER A 211 -0.32 -28.54 1.09
N THR A 212 -0.49 -29.21 -0.06
CA THR A 212 0.59 -29.55 -0.99
C THR A 212 1.70 -28.47 -0.98
N PRO A 213 2.98 -28.86 -1.04
CA PRO A 213 4.09 -27.93 -0.94
C PRO A 213 3.87 -26.75 -1.89
N ARG A 214 3.60 -25.58 -1.33
CA ARG A 214 3.37 -24.37 -2.12
C ARG A 214 4.66 -24.05 -2.85
N SER A 215 4.64 -24.12 -4.17
CA SER A 215 5.76 -23.64 -5.00
C SER A 215 6.16 -22.25 -4.55
N GLY A 216 7.43 -22.04 -4.24
CA GLY A 216 7.93 -20.71 -3.84
C GLY A 216 7.66 -19.69 -4.95
N PRO A 217 7.59 -18.37 -4.61
CA PRO A 217 7.30 -17.31 -5.58
C PRO A 217 8.19 -17.36 -6.83
N LEU A 218 9.49 -17.61 -6.63
CA LEU A 218 10.46 -17.68 -7.73
C LEU A 218 10.23 -18.90 -8.64
N GLN A 219 9.86 -20.03 -8.08
CA GLN A 219 9.53 -21.23 -8.84
C GLN A 219 8.25 -21.04 -9.65
N LEU A 220 7.26 -20.33 -9.07
CA LEU A 220 6.01 -20.01 -9.75
C LEU A 220 6.25 -19.07 -10.94
N LEU A 221 7.09 -18.04 -10.77
CA LEU A 221 7.47 -17.11 -11.83
C LEU A 221 8.17 -17.84 -12.99
N ARG A 222 9.13 -18.74 -12.69
CA ARG A 222 9.81 -19.55 -13.72
C ARG A 222 8.86 -20.44 -14.50
N ARG A 223 7.85 -21.01 -13.84
CA ARG A 223 6.83 -21.87 -14.48
C ARG A 223 5.76 -21.10 -15.27
N ARG A 224 5.63 -19.79 -15.04
CA ARG A 224 4.60 -18.94 -15.66
C ARG A 224 5.20 -17.65 -16.20
N PRO A 225 5.74 -17.67 -17.43
CA PRO A 225 6.39 -16.49 -18.04
C PRO A 225 5.49 -15.26 -18.09
N ARG A 226 4.18 -15.44 -18.34
CA ARG A 226 3.21 -14.33 -18.35
C ARG A 226 3.10 -13.65 -16.99
N LEU A 227 3.01 -14.43 -15.91
CA LEU A 227 2.99 -13.89 -14.56
C LEU A 227 4.32 -13.18 -14.24
N MET A 228 5.44 -13.73 -14.70
CA MET A 228 6.76 -13.10 -14.54
C MET A 228 6.79 -11.72 -15.20
N PHE A 229 6.32 -11.57 -16.46
CA PHE A 229 6.27 -10.28 -17.13
C PHE A 229 5.38 -9.27 -16.42
N ILE A 230 4.17 -9.69 -15.98
CA ILE A 230 3.23 -8.81 -15.25
C ILE A 230 3.81 -8.39 -13.90
N ALA A 231 4.39 -9.33 -13.14
CA ALA A 231 5.00 -9.04 -11.84
C ALA A 231 6.23 -8.14 -11.96
N SER A 232 7.06 -8.35 -13.00
CA SER A 232 8.22 -7.49 -13.30
C SER A 232 7.79 -6.08 -13.70
N ALA A 233 6.76 -5.94 -14.54
CA ALA A 233 6.20 -4.64 -14.87
C ALA A 233 5.66 -3.91 -13.62
N ALA A 234 4.94 -4.64 -12.75
CA ALA A 234 4.46 -4.09 -11.49
C ALA A 234 5.61 -3.69 -10.54
N LEU A 235 6.69 -4.47 -10.51
CA LEU A 235 7.90 -4.14 -9.75
C LEU A 235 8.51 -2.82 -10.25
N LEU A 236 8.70 -2.66 -11.57
CA LEU A 236 9.30 -1.45 -12.14
C LEU A 236 8.43 -0.21 -11.89
N VAL A 237 7.13 -0.28 -12.17
CA VAL A 237 6.20 0.86 -11.98
C VAL A 237 6.08 1.22 -10.49
N THR A 238 5.98 0.23 -9.59
CA THR A 238 5.89 0.49 -8.16
C THR A 238 7.22 1.00 -7.58
N THR A 239 8.37 0.59 -8.14
CA THR A 239 9.68 1.18 -7.77
C THR A 239 9.72 2.65 -8.14
N ALA A 240 9.29 3.02 -9.34
CA ALA A 240 9.20 4.41 -9.77
C ALA A 240 8.23 5.23 -8.90
N GLN A 241 7.11 4.63 -8.45
CA GLN A 241 6.22 5.26 -7.49
C GLN A 241 6.93 5.52 -6.15
N GLY A 242 7.67 4.54 -5.63
CA GLY A 242 8.46 4.71 -4.40
C GLY A 242 9.52 5.81 -4.54
N ILE A 243 10.15 5.94 -5.71
CA ILE A 243 11.07 7.04 -6.03
C ILE A 243 10.34 8.38 -5.97
N LEU A 244 9.22 8.53 -6.68
CA LEU A 244 8.42 9.76 -6.69
C LEU A 244 7.98 10.16 -5.28
N GLU A 245 7.38 9.25 -4.52
CA GLU A 245 6.85 9.51 -3.18
C GLU A 245 7.94 9.90 -2.18
N SER A 246 9.12 9.30 -2.28
CA SER A 246 10.23 9.57 -1.35
C SER A 246 11.02 10.83 -1.67
N THR A 247 11.03 11.29 -2.92
CA THR A 247 11.86 12.43 -3.35
C THR A 247 11.09 13.69 -3.66
N PHE A 248 9.77 13.62 -3.93
CA PHE A 248 9.01 14.80 -4.34
C PHE A 248 9.04 15.93 -3.32
N ALA A 249 8.89 15.62 -2.03
CA ALA A 249 8.97 16.64 -0.98
C ALA A 249 10.36 17.28 -0.87
N LEU A 250 11.43 16.48 -0.99
CA LEU A 250 12.82 16.99 -0.99
C LEU A 250 13.08 17.86 -2.21
N TRP A 251 12.59 17.45 -3.37
CA TRP A 251 12.73 18.21 -4.62
C TRP A 251 11.99 19.55 -4.54
N ALA A 252 10.75 19.54 -4.07
CA ALA A 252 9.95 20.75 -3.92
C ALA A 252 10.56 21.72 -2.90
N LEU A 253 11.11 21.19 -1.81
CA LEU A 253 11.84 21.98 -0.81
C LEU A 253 13.11 22.58 -1.41
N SER A 254 13.93 21.79 -2.10
CA SER A 254 15.23 22.23 -2.63
C SER A 254 15.11 23.23 -3.80
N ARG A 255 14.05 23.11 -4.61
CA ARG A 255 13.86 23.93 -5.82
C ARG A 255 13.04 25.19 -5.58
N PHE A 256 12.03 25.11 -4.73
CA PHE A 256 11.02 26.16 -4.54
C PHE A 256 10.92 26.64 -3.10
N GLY A 257 11.67 26.05 -2.16
CA GLY A 257 11.46 26.31 -0.73
C GLY A 257 10.05 25.91 -0.27
N ALA A 258 9.37 25.02 -1.03
CA ALA A 258 7.98 24.66 -0.79
C ALA A 258 7.82 24.00 0.58
N GLY A 259 6.86 24.50 1.36
CA GLY A 259 6.54 23.95 2.67
C GLY A 259 5.66 22.69 2.60
N PRO A 260 5.45 22.05 3.76
CA PRO A 260 4.67 20.80 3.84
C PRO A 260 3.26 20.91 3.27
N ARG A 261 2.57 22.01 3.49
CA ARG A 261 1.21 22.24 3.00
C ARG A 261 1.14 22.25 1.48
N THR A 262 2.03 22.97 0.81
CA THR A 262 2.08 23.04 -0.67
C THR A 262 2.33 21.65 -1.26
N VAL A 263 3.31 20.91 -0.72
CA VAL A 263 3.60 19.53 -1.16
C VAL A 263 2.43 18.60 -0.91
N ALA A 264 1.79 18.69 0.24
CA ALA A 264 0.65 17.86 0.58
C ALA A 264 -0.53 18.08 -0.39
N PHE A 265 -0.85 19.33 -0.76
CA PHE A 265 -1.92 19.58 -1.73
C PHE A 265 -1.57 19.11 -3.14
N ALA A 266 -0.31 19.20 -3.56
CA ALA A 266 0.13 18.66 -4.84
C ALA A 266 -0.01 17.12 -4.89
N LEU A 267 0.41 16.42 -3.83
CA LEU A 267 0.24 14.96 -3.70
C LEU A 267 -1.24 14.56 -3.55
N PHE A 268 -2.04 15.37 -2.85
CA PHE A 268 -3.49 15.15 -2.75
C PHE A 268 -4.16 15.20 -4.12
N GLY A 269 -3.78 16.15 -4.99
CA GLY A 269 -4.29 16.21 -6.36
C GLY A 269 -4.01 14.92 -7.14
N ALA A 270 -2.79 14.40 -7.06
CA ALA A 270 -2.43 13.12 -7.66
C ALA A 270 -3.22 11.94 -7.08
N ALA A 271 -3.36 11.88 -5.75
CA ALA A 271 -4.11 10.82 -5.07
C ALA A 271 -5.61 10.88 -5.42
N LEU A 272 -6.20 12.08 -5.52
CA LEU A 272 -7.59 12.27 -5.93
C LEU A 272 -7.82 11.73 -7.35
N VAL A 273 -6.95 12.10 -8.29
CA VAL A 273 -7.03 11.60 -9.68
C VAL A 273 -6.87 10.07 -9.70
N ALA A 274 -5.94 9.51 -8.92
CA ALA A 274 -5.76 8.06 -8.84
C ALA A 274 -7.02 7.36 -8.30
N VAL A 275 -7.66 7.89 -7.26
CA VAL A 275 -8.90 7.34 -6.68
C VAL A 275 -10.06 7.42 -7.68
N VAL A 276 -10.21 8.55 -8.37
CA VAL A 276 -11.27 8.74 -9.41
C VAL A 276 -11.04 7.76 -10.56
N MET A 277 -9.80 7.62 -11.04
CA MET A 277 -9.45 6.66 -12.08
C MET A 277 -9.74 5.22 -11.63
N GLN A 278 -9.27 4.82 -10.46
CA GLN A 278 -9.38 3.46 -9.95
C GLN A 278 -10.83 3.08 -9.59
N GLY A 279 -11.57 3.97 -8.93
CA GLY A 279 -12.92 3.72 -8.44
C GLY A 279 -14.02 3.89 -9.50
N GLY A 280 -13.81 4.80 -10.46
CA GLY A 280 -14.82 5.18 -11.47
C GLY A 280 -14.43 4.77 -12.89
N LEU A 281 -13.40 5.41 -13.41
CA LEU A 281 -13.11 5.37 -14.84
C LEU A 281 -12.63 4.00 -15.31
N VAL A 282 -11.79 3.31 -14.52
CA VAL A 282 -11.33 1.94 -14.82
C VAL A 282 -12.50 0.98 -14.93
N ARG A 283 -13.52 1.10 -14.07
CA ARG A 283 -14.70 0.22 -14.11
C ARG A 283 -15.46 0.36 -15.45
N VAL A 284 -15.47 1.56 -16.04
CA VAL A 284 -16.14 1.83 -17.33
C VAL A 284 -15.25 1.49 -18.51
N LEU A 285 -13.94 1.77 -18.40
CA LEU A 285 -13.00 1.60 -19.50
C LEU A 285 -12.48 0.14 -19.64
N ALA A 286 -12.34 -0.60 -18.54
CA ALA A 286 -11.82 -1.96 -18.60
C ALA A 286 -12.66 -2.92 -19.45
N PRO A 287 -14.02 -2.90 -19.43
CA PRO A 287 -14.83 -3.73 -20.34
C PRO A 287 -14.70 -3.32 -21.81
N ARG A 288 -14.40 -2.04 -22.10
CA ARG A 288 -14.32 -1.51 -23.47
C ARG A 288 -12.94 -1.66 -24.10
N LEU A 289 -11.89 -1.37 -23.35
CA LEU A 289 -10.51 -1.32 -23.85
C LEU A 289 -9.73 -2.61 -23.53
N GLY A 290 -10.18 -3.36 -22.53
CA GLY A 290 -9.43 -4.47 -21.93
C GLY A 290 -8.34 -4.02 -20.96
N GLU A 291 -8.03 -4.87 -19.96
CA GLU A 291 -7.07 -4.52 -18.89
C GLU A 291 -5.66 -4.26 -19.41
N ARG A 292 -5.26 -4.93 -20.50
CA ARG A 292 -3.93 -4.75 -21.09
C ARG A 292 -3.73 -3.35 -21.66
N ARG A 293 -4.64 -2.88 -22.53
CA ARG A 293 -4.56 -1.53 -23.12
C ARG A 293 -4.62 -0.47 -22.05
N LEU A 294 -5.44 -0.71 -21.01
CA LEU A 294 -5.58 0.20 -19.89
C LEU A 294 -4.30 0.25 -19.04
N ALA A 295 -3.64 -0.89 -18.81
CA ALA A 295 -2.34 -0.96 -18.15
C ALA A 295 -1.25 -0.22 -18.95
N LEU A 296 -1.21 -0.40 -20.26
CA LEU A 296 -0.27 0.31 -21.18
C LEU A 296 -0.51 1.83 -21.15
N ALA A 297 -1.76 2.26 -21.28
CA ALA A 297 -2.12 3.67 -21.19
C ALA A 297 -1.73 4.26 -19.81
N GLY A 298 -1.92 3.47 -18.73
CA GLY A 298 -1.48 3.84 -17.40
C GLY A 298 0.03 4.02 -17.29
N ILE A 299 0.83 3.12 -17.86
CA ILE A 299 2.29 3.24 -17.88
C ILE A 299 2.71 4.48 -18.70
N CYS A 300 2.14 4.69 -19.87
CA CYS A 300 2.46 5.87 -20.69
C CYS A 300 2.12 7.18 -19.97
N SER A 301 0.96 7.27 -19.35
CA SER A 301 0.56 8.43 -18.53
C SER A 301 1.52 8.64 -17.36
N TYR A 302 1.95 7.56 -16.69
CA TYR A 302 2.86 7.63 -15.56
C TYR A 302 4.27 8.12 -15.99
N VAL A 303 4.82 7.57 -17.08
CA VAL A 303 6.10 8.02 -17.66
C VAL A 303 6.03 9.50 -18.06
N LEU A 304 4.96 9.90 -18.75
CA LEU A 304 4.73 11.30 -19.12
C LEU A 304 4.70 12.21 -17.89
N GLY A 305 3.97 11.80 -16.84
CA GLY A 305 3.94 12.53 -15.58
C GLY A 305 5.29 12.68 -14.92
N LEU A 306 6.10 11.63 -14.87
CA LEU A 306 7.47 11.66 -14.35
C LEU A 306 8.39 12.59 -15.16
N LEU A 307 8.26 12.60 -16.49
CA LEU A 307 8.99 13.52 -17.35
C LEU A 307 8.57 14.97 -17.10
N PHE A 308 7.27 15.25 -16.95
CA PHE A 308 6.80 16.59 -16.59
C PHE A 308 7.39 17.06 -15.26
N VAL A 309 7.41 16.21 -14.22
CA VAL A 309 8.02 16.55 -12.92
C VAL A 309 9.54 16.75 -13.07
N GLY A 310 10.24 15.82 -13.76
CA GLY A 310 11.70 15.87 -13.93
C GLY A 310 12.16 17.04 -14.80
N LEU A 311 11.34 17.49 -15.75
CA LEU A 311 11.63 18.60 -16.68
C LEU A 311 10.90 19.89 -16.30
N ALA A 312 10.23 19.96 -15.16
CA ALA A 312 9.42 21.11 -14.75
C ALA A 312 10.21 22.44 -14.62
N GLY A 313 11.53 22.37 -14.59
CA GLY A 313 12.39 23.55 -14.44
C GLY A 313 12.07 24.31 -13.15
N ASN A 314 11.65 25.57 -13.31
CA ASN A 314 11.24 26.43 -12.21
C ASN A 314 9.71 26.61 -12.09
N SER A 315 8.93 25.71 -12.73
CA SER A 315 7.47 25.78 -12.71
C SER A 315 6.86 24.70 -11.79
N LEU A 316 6.42 25.10 -10.62
CA LEU A 316 5.68 24.21 -9.69
C LEU A 316 4.34 23.75 -10.34
N ALA A 317 3.72 24.60 -11.17
CA ALA A 317 2.50 24.25 -11.90
C ALA A 317 2.73 23.11 -12.89
N ALA A 318 3.87 23.12 -13.63
CA ALA A 318 4.22 22.01 -14.52
C ALA A 318 4.42 20.70 -13.76
N ALA A 319 5.08 20.76 -12.58
CA ALA A 319 5.23 19.61 -11.72
C ALA A 319 3.88 19.09 -11.17
N ALA A 320 2.97 20.00 -10.80
CA ALA A 320 1.63 19.63 -10.38
C ALA A 320 0.85 18.92 -11.50
N VAL A 321 0.92 19.41 -12.74
CA VAL A 321 0.33 18.73 -13.89
C VAL A 321 0.97 17.34 -14.08
N GLY A 322 2.28 17.23 -13.94
CA GLY A 322 2.99 15.94 -13.98
C GLY A 322 2.47 14.96 -12.93
N LEU A 323 2.22 15.44 -11.69
CA LEU A 323 1.64 14.61 -10.63
C LEU A 323 0.23 14.12 -10.96
N LEU A 324 -0.61 14.94 -11.63
CA LEU A 324 -1.94 14.50 -12.07
C LEU A 324 -1.84 13.36 -13.09
N PHE A 325 -0.89 13.46 -14.05
CA PHE A 325 -0.59 12.35 -14.98
C PHE A 325 -0.08 11.11 -14.24
N CYS A 326 0.78 11.27 -13.23
CA CYS A 326 1.22 10.16 -12.38
C CYS A 326 0.03 9.51 -11.65
N GLY A 327 -0.88 10.32 -11.08
CA GLY A 327 -2.09 9.83 -10.44
C GLY A 327 -2.99 9.06 -11.40
N ALA A 328 -3.27 9.60 -12.58
CA ALA A 328 -4.05 8.94 -13.62
C ALA A 328 -3.39 7.62 -14.07
N GLY A 329 -2.08 7.66 -14.31
CA GLY A 329 -1.28 6.51 -14.72
C GLY A 329 -1.35 5.38 -13.70
N MET A 330 -1.10 5.68 -12.43
CA MET A 330 -1.12 4.69 -11.36
C MET A 330 -2.53 4.16 -11.07
N GLY A 331 -3.53 5.04 -11.13
CA GLY A 331 -4.94 4.69 -10.99
C GLY A 331 -5.46 3.75 -12.08
N ALA A 332 -4.92 3.84 -13.30
CA ALA A 332 -5.23 2.93 -14.39
C ALA A 332 -4.39 1.64 -14.33
N PHE A 333 -3.08 1.75 -14.08
CA PHE A 333 -2.16 0.63 -14.10
C PHE A 333 -2.41 -0.39 -12.98
N SER A 334 -2.50 0.06 -11.74
CA SER A 334 -2.51 -0.83 -10.55
C SER A 334 -3.66 -1.85 -10.57
N PRO A 335 -4.94 -1.46 -10.79
CA PRO A 335 -6.03 -2.42 -10.85
C PRO A 335 -5.95 -3.32 -12.10
N SER A 336 -5.50 -2.76 -13.24
CA SER A 336 -5.37 -3.51 -14.48
C SER A 336 -4.28 -4.59 -14.40
N ALA A 337 -3.11 -4.27 -13.85
CA ALA A 337 -2.02 -5.22 -13.65
C ALA A 337 -2.40 -6.31 -12.64
N SER A 338 -3.09 -5.94 -11.55
CA SER A 338 -3.61 -6.91 -10.57
C SER A 338 -4.64 -7.86 -11.19
N ALA A 339 -5.54 -7.36 -12.05
CA ALA A 339 -6.50 -8.16 -12.79
C ALA A 339 -5.81 -9.12 -13.77
N LEU A 340 -4.82 -8.63 -14.55
CA LEU A 340 -4.02 -9.45 -15.44
C LEU A 340 -3.27 -10.56 -14.69
N ALA A 341 -2.68 -10.25 -13.51
CA ALA A 341 -2.04 -11.25 -12.66
C ALA A 341 -3.04 -12.29 -12.15
N SER A 342 -4.20 -11.87 -11.68
CA SER A 342 -5.26 -12.76 -11.19
C SER A 342 -5.76 -13.74 -12.26
N ARG A 343 -5.77 -13.33 -13.53
CA ARG A 343 -6.14 -14.21 -14.67
C ARG A 343 -5.11 -15.32 -14.95
N GLN A 344 -3.90 -15.20 -14.39
CA GLN A 344 -2.88 -16.27 -14.50
C GLN A 344 -3.09 -17.39 -13.49
N SER A 345 -4.08 -17.30 -12.60
CA SER A 345 -4.40 -18.37 -11.65
C SER A 345 -5.11 -19.54 -12.34
N ARG A 346 -4.73 -20.77 -11.96
CA ARG A 346 -5.31 -22.02 -12.44
C ARG A 346 -5.78 -22.84 -11.23
N GLY A 347 -7.02 -23.30 -11.26
CA GLY A 347 -7.56 -24.11 -10.16
C GLY A 347 -7.50 -23.36 -8.81
N ASN A 348 -6.88 -23.98 -7.80
CA ASN A 348 -6.85 -23.48 -6.42
C ASN A 348 -5.59 -22.67 -6.07
N ASP A 349 -4.79 -22.21 -7.05
CA ASP A 349 -3.51 -21.53 -6.83
C ASP A 349 -3.56 -19.99 -6.82
N ARG A 350 -4.77 -19.41 -6.86
CA ARG A 350 -4.97 -17.96 -6.90
C ARG A 350 -4.24 -17.22 -5.77
N GLY A 351 -4.20 -17.82 -4.57
CA GLY A 351 -3.46 -17.26 -3.44
C GLY A 351 -1.96 -17.17 -3.69
N ALA A 352 -1.34 -18.20 -4.30
CA ALA A 352 0.07 -18.22 -4.63
C ALA A 352 0.43 -17.19 -5.72
N VAL A 353 -0.41 -17.08 -6.76
CA VAL A 353 -0.25 -16.11 -7.86
C VAL A 353 -0.31 -14.67 -7.33
N MET A 354 -1.37 -14.36 -6.58
CA MET A 354 -1.54 -13.01 -6.01
C MET A 354 -0.49 -12.69 -4.94
N GLY A 355 -0.09 -13.68 -4.15
CA GLY A 355 1.00 -13.54 -3.19
C GLY A 355 2.34 -13.22 -3.86
N THR A 356 2.64 -13.87 -4.99
CA THR A 356 3.85 -13.60 -5.78
C THR A 356 3.82 -12.18 -6.38
N TYR A 357 2.69 -11.76 -6.94
CA TYR A 357 2.49 -10.39 -7.43
C TYR A 357 2.67 -9.35 -6.31
N GLN A 358 2.07 -9.60 -5.15
CA GLN A 358 2.17 -8.72 -3.98
C GLN A 358 3.59 -8.67 -3.41
N ALA A 359 4.32 -9.78 -3.43
CA ALA A 359 5.74 -9.81 -3.03
C ALA A 359 6.60 -8.92 -3.93
N ALA A 360 6.37 -8.95 -5.27
CA ALA A 360 7.07 -8.08 -6.21
C ALA A 360 6.80 -6.59 -5.94
N THR A 361 5.53 -6.21 -5.72
CA THR A 361 5.18 -4.81 -5.42
C THR A 361 5.68 -4.36 -4.04
N SER A 362 5.72 -5.25 -3.05
CA SER A 362 6.27 -4.94 -1.73
C SER A 362 7.78 -4.75 -1.77
N LEU A 363 8.49 -5.57 -2.54
CA LEU A 363 9.94 -5.40 -2.77
C LEU A 363 10.23 -4.07 -3.49
N ALA A 364 9.41 -3.70 -4.46
CA ALA A 364 9.53 -2.44 -5.18
C ALA A 364 9.45 -1.21 -4.26
N ARG A 365 8.54 -1.24 -3.28
CA ARG A 365 8.41 -0.16 -2.27
C ARG A 365 9.64 -0.02 -1.37
N VAL A 366 10.42 -1.08 -1.23
CA VAL A 366 11.72 -1.01 -0.54
C VAL A 366 12.77 -0.41 -1.47
N ILE A 367 12.89 -0.93 -2.70
CA ILE A 367 13.94 -0.54 -3.66
C ILE A 367 13.84 0.95 -4.00
N GLY A 368 12.62 1.45 -4.28
CA GLY A 368 12.40 2.84 -4.71
C GLY A 368 13.07 3.89 -3.82
N PRO A 369 12.72 3.98 -2.53
CA PRO A 369 13.31 4.95 -1.62
C PRO A 369 14.83 4.77 -1.42
N PHE A 370 15.34 3.55 -1.36
CA PHE A 370 16.78 3.32 -1.16
C PHE A 370 17.62 3.72 -2.38
N VAL A 371 17.07 3.62 -3.58
CA VAL A 371 17.75 4.04 -4.82
C VAL A 371 17.63 5.54 -5.05
N SER A 372 16.49 6.13 -4.72
CA SER A 372 16.16 7.51 -5.07
C SER A 372 17.06 8.56 -4.42
N GLY A 373 17.43 8.35 -3.17
CA GLY A 373 18.27 9.31 -2.42
C GLY A 373 19.69 9.45 -2.95
N PRO A 374 20.43 8.36 -3.15
CA PRO A 374 21.74 8.41 -3.82
C PRO A 374 21.65 9.03 -5.22
N VAL A 375 20.63 8.69 -6.02
CA VAL A 375 20.40 9.28 -7.33
C VAL A 375 20.22 10.81 -7.23
N PHE A 376 19.41 11.25 -6.26
CA PHE A 376 19.20 12.69 -5.97
C PHE A 376 20.51 13.39 -5.57
N ALA A 377 21.30 12.77 -4.69
CA ALA A 377 22.53 13.35 -4.16
C ALA A 377 23.66 13.45 -5.22
N LEU A 378 23.75 12.43 -6.09
CA LEU A 378 24.85 12.35 -7.08
C LEU A 378 24.56 13.12 -8.37
N TRP A 379 23.32 13.10 -8.84
CA TRP A 379 22.94 13.63 -10.16
C TRP A 379 21.96 14.81 -10.10
N GLY A 380 21.66 15.30 -8.88
CA GLY A 380 20.83 16.47 -8.66
C GLY A 380 19.33 16.17 -8.49
N ALA A 381 18.58 17.20 -8.13
CA ALA A 381 17.20 17.06 -7.64
C ALA A 381 16.21 16.48 -8.67
N ASN A 382 16.43 16.71 -9.97
CA ASN A 382 15.51 16.23 -11.02
C ASN A 382 15.77 14.78 -11.44
N SER A 383 16.99 14.29 -11.20
CA SER A 383 17.44 12.98 -11.69
C SER A 383 16.62 11.79 -11.21
N PRO A 384 16.05 11.74 -9.97
CA PRO A 384 15.22 10.62 -9.56
C PRO A 384 13.98 10.42 -10.43
N PHE A 385 13.35 11.50 -10.87
CA PHE A 385 12.15 11.43 -11.72
C PHE A 385 12.47 10.95 -13.13
N LEU A 386 13.60 11.41 -13.69
CA LEU A 386 14.08 10.94 -14.99
C LEU A 386 14.50 9.46 -14.92
N ALA A 387 15.21 9.07 -13.88
CA ALA A 387 15.55 7.66 -13.63
C ALA A 387 14.29 6.80 -13.47
N ALA A 388 13.28 7.28 -12.72
CA ALA A 388 12.01 6.61 -12.56
C ALA A 388 11.27 6.45 -13.91
N ALA A 389 11.29 7.46 -14.77
CA ALA A 389 10.73 7.37 -16.12
C ALA A 389 11.44 6.31 -16.95
N CYS A 390 12.79 6.29 -16.93
CA CYS A 390 13.60 5.28 -17.61
C CYS A 390 13.33 3.87 -17.09
N ILE A 391 13.17 3.69 -15.76
CA ILE A 391 12.86 2.40 -15.15
C ILE A 391 11.44 1.94 -15.53
N THR A 392 10.50 2.87 -15.66
CA THR A 392 9.09 2.56 -15.95
C THR A 392 8.86 2.22 -17.41
N ALA A 393 9.57 2.84 -18.35
CA ALA A 393 9.34 2.65 -19.77
C ALA A 393 9.39 1.17 -20.24
N PRO A 394 10.35 0.32 -19.81
CA PRO A 394 10.38 -1.09 -20.16
C PRO A 394 9.16 -1.89 -19.66
N ALA A 395 8.43 -1.40 -18.64
CA ALA A 395 7.23 -2.08 -18.16
C ALA A 395 6.14 -2.16 -19.23
N ALA A 396 6.08 -1.19 -20.14
CA ALA A 396 5.16 -1.23 -21.28
C ALA A 396 5.46 -2.42 -22.21
N LEU A 397 6.74 -2.66 -22.50
CA LEU A 397 7.17 -3.80 -23.31
C LEU A 397 6.86 -5.13 -22.62
N LEU A 398 7.06 -5.21 -21.29
CA LEU A 398 6.74 -6.42 -20.51
C LEU A 398 5.24 -6.73 -20.55
N ILE A 399 4.39 -5.73 -20.38
CA ILE A 399 2.92 -5.89 -20.49
C ILE A 399 2.55 -6.25 -21.95
N TRP A 400 3.21 -5.66 -22.91
CA TRP A 400 2.95 -5.97 -24.32
C TRP A 400 3.31 -7.42 -24.66
N ARG A 401 4.49 -7.90 -24.29
CA ARG A 401 4.96 -9.28 -24.52
C ARG A 401 4.20 -10.33 -23.71
N SER A 402 3.53 -9.96 -22.63
CA SER A 402 2.77 -10.93 -21.82
C SER A 402 1.64 -11.62 -22.59
N GLN A 403 1.29 -11.19 -23.81
CA GLN A 403 0.27 -11.78 -24.67
C GLN A 403 0.84 -12.80 -25.67
N ASP A 404 2.03 -12.54 -26.22
CA ASP A 404 2.58 -13.33 -27.33
C ASP A 404 2.84 -14.80 -26.97
N LEU A 405 3.05 -15.07 -25.67
CA LEU A 405 3.21 -16.45 -25.14
C LEU A 405 1.92 -17.26 -25.14
N GLY A 406 0.76 -16.70 -25.50
CA GLY A 406 -0.53 -17.36 -25.46
C GLY A 406 -1.02 -17.93 -26.75
N THR A 407 -0.52 -17.45 -27.83
CA THR A 407 -0.79 -18.03 -29.16
C THR A 407 0.03 -19.30 -29.37
N ALA A 408 1.27 -19.32 -28.83
CA ALA A 408 2.14 -20.49 -28.94
C ALA A 408 1.64 -21.72 -28.14
N ASP A 409 1.01 -21.51 -26.96
CA ASP A 409 0.44 -22.62 -26.16
C ASP A 409 -0.83 -23.21 -26.78
N VAL A 410 -1.58 -22.44 -27.57
CA VAL A 410 -2.80 -22.91 -28.26
C VAL A 410 -2.42 -23.64 -29.55
N GLU A 411 -1.42 -23.19 -30.28
CA GLU A 411 -0.92 -23.85 -31.48
C GLU A 411 -0.22 -25.21 -31.17
N SER A 412 0.53 -25.28 -30.06
CA SER A 412 1.16 -26.55 -29.63
C SER A 412 0.20 -27.57 -29.04
N ALA A 413 -1.01 -27.17 -28.66
CA ALA A 413 -2.06 -28.06 -28.15
C ALA A 413 -3.05 -28.51 -29.27
N ALA A 414 -2.98 -27.90 -30.44
CA ALA A 414 -3.82 -28.18 -31.58
C ALA A 414 -3.10 -28.99 -32.70
N GLY A 415 -1.81 -29.22 -32.57
CA GLY A 415 -1.01 -30.10 -33.42
C GLY A 415 -0.50 -31.31 -32.65
#